data_3f19868e3a9bda2a2926bb260dfab73d
#
_entry.id   3f19868e3a9bda2a2926bb260dfab73d
#
_cell.length_a   1.000
_cell.length_b   1.000
_cell.length_c   1.000
_cell.angle_alpha   90.00
_cell.angle_beta   90.00
_cell.angle_gamma   90.00
#
_symmetry.space_group_name_H-M   'P 1'
#
loop_
_entity.id
_entity.type
_entity.pdbx_description
1 polymer ?
#
loop_
_entity_poly.entity_id
_entity_poly.type
_entity_poly.pdbx_seq_one_letter_code
_entity_poly.pdbx_strand_id
1 'polypeptide(L)'
;MITLLKKTRNYIAFKLIGGVLLVLIIATGFASAYMLFWDRGDLLSLLDAQGKILTEQVAISSIEPLLVNDYLVLEALAELIIKDSQSIRFVKIERKDGEVVAESKIPDINSAQQESHQNRIYTFDIVAPRGERIGRSIVGISIQPMNEKIAKRGRILIIGS
;
A
#
# COMPACT_ATOMS: atom_id res chain seq x y z
N MET A 1 21.02 -6.25 66.21
CA MET A 1 20.47 -5.01 65.65
C MET A 1 20.89 -4.76 64.19
N ILE A 2 22.12 -5.11 63.80
CA ILE A 2 22.69 -4.88 62.42
C ILE A 2 22.03 -5.75 61.33
N THR A 3 21.60 -6.96 61.66
CA THR A 3 20.98 -7.91 60.70
C THR A 3 19.56 -7.50 60.22
N LEU A 4 18.79 -6.81 61.05
CA LEU A 4 17.44 -6.31 60.70
C LEU A 4 17.53 -5.12 59.71
N LEU A 5 18.50 -4.24 59.88
CA LEU A 5 18.74 -3.11 59.02
C LEU A 5 19.17 -3.52 57.59
N LYS A 6 19.90 -4.63 57.47
CA LYS A 6 20.32 -5.19 56.17
C LYS A 6 19.16 -5.80 55.41
N LYS A 7 18.18 -6.43 56.10
CA LYS A 7 17.01 -7.08 55.49
C LYS A 7 16.00 -6.05 54.97
N THR A 8 15.79 -4.93 55.67
CA THR A 8 14.91 -3.85 55.22
C THR A 8 15.48 -3.08 54.06
N ARG A 9 16.80 -2.84 54.01
CA ARG A 9 17.48 -2.16 52.90
C ARG A 9 17.36 -2.96 51.59
N ASN A 10 17.51 -4.28 51.64
CA ASN A 10 17.39 -5.13 50.47
C ASN A 10 15.93 -5.20 49.98
N TYR A 11 14.95 -5.16 50.87
CA TYR A 11 13.52 -5.17 50.49
C TYR A 11 13.11 -3.86 49.78
N ILE A 12 13.62 -2.70 50.23
CA ILE A 12 13.36 -1.39 49.60
C ILE A 12 14.03 -1.32 48.23
N ALA A 13 15.31 -1.78 48.14
CA ALA A 13 16.03 -1.82 46.88
C ALA A 13 15.34 -2.72 45.84
N PHE A 14 14.84 -3.88 46.28
CA PHE A 14 14.12 -4.79 45.38
C PHE A 14 12.79 -4.20 44.86
N LYS A 15 12.03 -3.50 45.70
CA LYS A 15 10.83 -2.77 45.28
C LYS A 15 11.13 -1.64 44.31
N LEU A 16 12.22 -0.90 44.52
CA LEU A 16 12.64 0.20 43.66
C LEU A 16 13.08 -0.32 42.28
N ILE A 17 13.89 -1.38 42.25
CA ILE A 17 14.35 -2.03 41.03
C ILE A 17 13.15 -2.62 40.26
N GLY A 18 12.22 -3.29 40.94
CA GLY A 18 11.03 -3.83 40.35
C GLY A 18 10.10 -2.76 39.75
N GLY A 19 9.96 -1.63 40.44
CA GLY A 19 9.20 -0.48 39.93
C GLY A 19 9.81 0.14 38.67
N VAL A 20 11.14 0.33 38.67
CA VAL A 20 11.86 0.86 37.49
C VAL A 20 11.76 -0.11 36.29
N LEU A 21 11.94 -1.41 36.53
CA LEU A 21 11.78 -2.44 35.49
C LEU A 21 10.38 -2.46 34.88
N LEU A 22 9.35 -2.35 35.73
CA LEU A 22 7.96 -2.33 35.28
C LEU A 22 7.67 -1.09 34.42
N VAL A 23 8.15 0.09 34.80
CA VAL A 23 8.03 1.33 34.01
C VAL A 23 8.75 1.19 32.67
N LEU A 24 9.95 0.60 32.63
CA LEU A 24 10.71 0.35 31.42
C LEU A 24 9.96 -0.59 30.46
N ILE A 25 9.36 -1.66 30.97
CA ILE A 25 8.58 -2.62 30.17
C ILE A 25 7.34 -1.93 29.57
N ILE A 26 6.63 -1.13 30.36
CA ILE A 26 5.46 -0.39 29.89
C ILE A 26 5.89 0.64 28.83
N ALA A 27 6.95 1.40 29.05
CA ALA A 27 7.44 2.41 28.12
C ALA A 27 7.89 1.81 26.78
N THR A 28 8.64 0.69 26.83
CA THR A 28 9.07 -0.03 25.61
C THR A 28 7.89 -0.67 24.89
N GLY A 29 6.90 -1.21 25.62
CA GLY A 29 5.68 -1.75 25.03
C GLY A 29 4.85 -0.68 24.31
N PHE A 30 4.72 0.50 24.94
CA PHE A 30 4.01 1.64 24.33
C PHE A 30 4.73 2.19 23.10
N ALA A 31 6.05 2.35 23.16
CA ALA A 31 6.87 2.81 22.04
C ALA A 31 6.78 1.85 20.85
N SER A 32 6.81 0.55 21.08
CA SER A 32 6.69 -0.47 20.05
C SER A 32 5.29 -0.48 19.41
N ALA A 33 4.24 -0.37 20.21
CA ALA A 33 2.86 -0.29 19.71
C ALA A 33 2.63 0.99 18.89
N TYR A 34 3.15 2.11 19.35
CA TYR A 34 3.06 3.40 18.65
C TYR A 34 3.76 3.36 17.28
N MET A 35 4.95 2.77 17.20
CA MET A 35 5.71 2.62 15.97
C MET A 35 4.99 1.73 14.94
N LEU A 36 4.35 0.65 15.39
CA LEU A 36 3.56 -0.24 14.54
C LEU A 36 2.29 0.43 13.99
N PHE A 37 1.70 1.34 14.75
CA PHE A 37 0.51 2.07 14.32
C PHE A 37 0.85 3.18 13.29
N TRP A 38 1.98 3.86 13.45
CA TRP A 38 2.40 4.94 12.56
C TRP A 38 2.86 4.42 11.19
N ASP A 39 3.61 3.31 11.15
CA ASP A 39 4.16 2.71 9.92
C ASP A 39 3.06 2.30 8.90
N ARG A 40 1.84 2.00 9.37
CA ARG A 40 0.72 1.63 8.50
C ARG A 40 0.15 2.82 7.71
N GLY A 41 0.10 3.99 8.31
CA GLY A 41 -0.43 5.19 7.67
C GLY A 41 0.44 5.67 6.52
N ASP A 42 1.74 5.69 6.73
CA ASP A 42 2.72 6.17 5.74
C ASP A 42 2.83 5.26 4.51
N LEU A 43 2.77 3.94 4.71
CA LEU A 43 2.77 2.97 3.62
C LEU A 43 1.54 3.08 2.71
N LEU A 44 0.37 3.31 3.29
CA LEU A 44 -0.86 3.48 2.52
C LEU A 44 -0.86 4.79 1.72
N SER A 45 -0.36 5.88 2.30
CA SER A 45 -0.24 7.16 1.61
C SER A 45 0.75 7.11 0.45
N LEU A 46 1.85 6.37 0.62
CA LEU A 46 2.84 6.15 -0.44
C LEU A 46 2.25 5.36 -1.62
N LEU A 47 1.48 4.31 -1.34
CA LEU A 47 0.76 3.55 -2.37
C LEU A 47 -0.27 4.39 -3.10
N ASP A 48 -1.01 5.25 -2.37
CA ASP A 48 -1.97 6.15 -2.99
C ASP A 48 -1.28 7.16 -3.92
N ALA A 49 -0.15 7.70 -3.50
CA ALA A 49 0.64 8.61 -4.33
C ALA A 49 1.17 7.89 -5.59
N GLN A 50 1.74 6.69 -5.43
CA GLN A 50 2.24 5.90 -6.56
C GLN A 50 1.10 5.51 -7.52
N GLY A 51 -0.05 5.09 -7.00
CA GLY A 51 -1.21 4.73 -7.81
C GLY A 51 -1.74 5.90 -8.64
N LYS A 52 -1.81 7.08 -8.06
CA LYS A 52 -2.22 8.31 -8.77
C LYS A 52 -1.24 8.69 -9.86
N ILE A 53 0.06 8.74 -9.55
CA ILE A 53 1.12 9.07 -10.51
C ILE A 53 1.10 8.10 -11.69
N LEU A 54 0.99 6.81 -11.41
CA LEU A 54 0.96 5.80 -12.44
C LEU A 54 -0.26 5.96 -13.35
N THR A 55 -1.46 6.15 -12.76
CA THR A 55 -2.69 6.33 -13.52
C THR A 55 -2.64 7.60 -14.39
N GLU A 56 -2.04 8.68 -13.87
CA GLU A 56 -1.79 9.91 -14.60
C GLU A 56 -0.82 9.68 -15.78
N GLN A 57 0.27 8.94 -15.57
CA GLN A 57 1.20 8.58 -16.63
C GLN A 57 0.54 7.78 -17.74
N VAL A 58 -0.30 6.79 -17.36
CA VAL A 58 -1.12 6.02 -18.33
C VAL A 58 -2.01 6.96 -19.12
N ALA A 59 -2.70 7.88 -18.44
CA ALA A 59 -3.59 8.84 -19.10
C ALA A 59 -2.84 9.71 -20.11
N ILE A 60 -1.70 10.28 -19.72
CA ILE A 60 -0.87 11.12 -20.58
C ILE A 60 -0.37 10.33 -21.80
N SER A 61 0.15 9.12 -21.58
CA SER A 61 0.66 8.27 -22.66
C SER A 61 -0.44 7.77 -23.60
N SER A 62 -1.69 7.79 -23.16
CA SER A 62 -2.85 7.36 -23.95
C SER A 62 -3.46 8.48 -24.81
N ILE A 63 -3.05 9.75 -24.62
CA ILE A 63 -3.65 10.88 -25.32
C ILE A 63 -3.50 10.72 -26.85
N GLU A 64 -2.28 10.57 -27.32
CA GLU A 64 -1.98 10.51 -28.76
C GLU A 64 -2.59 9.27 -29.42
N PRO A 65 -2.39 8.02 -28.89
CA PRO A 65 -3.02 6.84 -29.47
C PRO A 65 -4.55 6.92 -29.50
N LEU A 66 -5.15 7.52 -28.46
CA LEU A 66 -6.60 7.65 -28.39
C LEU A 66 -7.14 8.63 -29.43
N LEU A 67 -6.42 9.73 -29.69
CA LEU A 67 -6.78 10.73 -30.70
C LEU A 67 -6.72 10.18 -32.13
N VAL A 68 -5.75 9.31 -32.43
CA VAL A 68 -5.57 8.69 -33.74
C VAL A 68 -6.30 7.35 -33.88
N ASN A 69 -7.03 6.90 -32.84
CA ASN A 69 -7.72 5.61 -32.76
C ASN A 69 -6.77 4.40 -32.94
N ASP A 70 -5.53 4.52 -32.46
CA ASP A 70 -4.56 3.42 -32.49
C ASP A 70 -4.72 2.51 -31.24
N TYR A 71 -5.66 1.61 -31.32
CA TYR A 71 -6.00 0.70 -30.21
C TYR A 71 -4.91 -0.34 -29.94
N LEU A 72 -4.12 -0.70 -30.97
CA LEU A 72 -3.02 -1.66 -30.79
C LEU A 72 -1.92 -1.09 -29.88
N VAL A 73 -1.62 0.20 -30.03
CA VAL A 73 -0.67 0.89 -29.16
C VAL A 73 -1.22 1.01 -27.74
N LEU A 74 -2.53 1.23 -27.56
CA LEU A 74 -3.18 1.27 -26.25
C LEU A 74 -3.16 -0.09 -25.54
N GLU A 75 -3.40 -1.18 -26.25
CA GLU A 75 -3.30 -2.54 -25.73
C GLU A 75 -1.87 -2.87 -25.32
N ALA A 76 -0.88 -2.58 -26.18
CA ALA A 76 0.53 -2.79 -25.89
C ALA A 76 1.00 -1.97 -24.68
N LEU A 77 0.50 -0.74 -24.52
CA LEU A 77 0.78 0.11 -23.36
C LEU A 77 0.20 -0.53 -22.08
N ALA A 78 -1.04 -0.99 -22.11
CA ALA A 78 -1.68 -1.64 -20.96
C ALA A 78 -0.96 -2.94 -20.56
N GLU A 79 -0.54 -3.76 -21.51
CA GLU A 79 0.26 -4.96 -21.26
C GLU A 79 1.62 -4.67 -20.66
N LEU A 80 2.33 -3.67 -21.20
CA LEU A 80 3.64 -3.25 -20.71
C LEU A 80 3.59 -2.85 -19.25
N ILE A 81 2.59 -2.07 -18.86
CA ILE A 81 2.40 -1.57 -17.50
C ILE A 81 2.16 -2.74 -16.52
N ILE A 82 1.35 -3.71 -16.89
CA ILE A 82 1.10 -4.90 -16.04
C ILE A 82 2.36 -5.74 -15.92
N LYS A 83 3.11 -5.91 -17.01
CA LYS A 83 4.32 -6.72 -17.02
C LYS A 83 5.45 -6.12 -16.18
N ASP A 84 5.55 -4.79 -16.17
CA ASP A 84 6.59 -4.07 -15.43
C ASP A 84 6.33 -3.99 -13.92
N SER A 85 5.08 -4.13 -13.48
CA SER A 85 4.71 -3.99 -12.06
C SER A 85 3.92 -5.16 -11.52
N GLN A 86 4.51 -5.89 -10.55
CA GLN A 86 3.84 -6.98 -9.83
C GLN A 86 2.65 -6.53 -8.96
N SER A 87 2.54 -5.25 -8.67
CA SER A 87 1.48 -4.69 -7.83
C SER A 87 0.22 -4.35 -8.62
N ILE A 88 0.33 -4.15 -9.94
CA ILE A 88 -0.79 -3.80 -10.79
C ILE A 88 -1.54 -5.08 -11.16
N ARG A 89 -2.86 -5.04 -11.01
CA ARG A 89 -3.74 -6.17 -11.31
C ARG A 89 -4.42 -6.04 -12.65
N PHE A 90 -4.84 -4.84 -12.97
CA PHE A 90 -5.44 -4.53 -14.26
C PHE A 90 -5.21 -3.06 -14.63
N VAL A 91 -5.19 -2.81 -15.93
CA VAL A 91 -5.20 -1.49 -16.55
C VAL A 91 -6.33 -1.48 -17.56
N LYS A 92 -7.15 -0.44 -17.54
CA LYS A 92 -8.28 -0.26 -18.44
C LYS A 92 -8.31 1.17 -18.97
N ILE A 93 -8.47 1.32 -20.26
CA ILE A 93 -8.58 2.62 -20.93
C ILE A 93 -9.97 2.69 -21.58
N GLU A 94 -10.73 3.69 -21.18
CA GLU A 94 -12.07 3.96 -21.68
C GLU A 94 -12.07 5.22 -22.52
N ARG A 95 -12.86 5.23 -23.58
CA ARG A 95 -13.19 6.43 -24.36
C ARG A 95 -14.21 7.28 -23.60
N LYS A 96 -14.47 8.50 -24.10
CA LYS A 96 -15.42 9.47 -23.53
C LYS A 96 -16.85 8.90 -23.39
N ASP A 97 -17.26 8.05 -24.32
CA ASP A 97 -18.58 7.39 -24.36
C ASP A 97 -18.68 6.18 -23.40
N GLY A 98 -17.58 5.81 -22.71
CA GLY A 98 -17.50 4.68 -21.81
C GLY A 98 -17.11 3.37 -22.50
N GLU A 99 -16.85 3.39 -23.80
CA GLU A 99 -16.33 2.22 -24.51
C GLU A 99 -14.91 1.88 -24.04
N VAL A 100 -14.68 0.60 -23.73
CA VAL A 100 -13.37 0.07 -23.36
C VAL A 100 -12.56 -0.14 -24.63
N VAL A 101 -11.50 0.64 -24.80
CA VAL A 101 -10.65 0.56 -26.00
C VAL A 101 -9.38 -0.24 -25.78
N ALA A 102 -8.93 -0.38 -24.52
CA ALA A 102 -7.85 -1.28 -24.16
C ALA A 102 -8.06 -1.79 -22.73
N GLU A 103 -7.85 -3.07 -22.52
CA GLU A 103 -7.86 -3.70 -21.20
C GLU A 103 -6.77 -4.75 -21.13
N SER A 104 -5.95 -4.69 -20.11
CA SER A 104 -5.02 -5.76 -19.77
C SER A 104 -5.19 -6.12 -18.30
N LYS A 105 -5.16 -7.42 -18.00
CA LYS A 105 -5.29 -7.95 -16.64
C LYS A 105 -4.43 -9.19 -16.45
N ILE A 106 -4.05 -9.46 -15.21
CA ILE A 106 -3.38 -10.71 -14.87
C ILE A 106 -4.38 -11.86 -15.06
N PRO A 107 -4.00 -12.96 -15.74
CA PRO A 107 -4.93 -14.04 -16.16
C PRO A 107 -5.75 -14.69 -15.05
N ASP A 108 -5.26 -14.69 -13.80
CA ASP A 108 -5.89 -15.35 -12.65
C ASP A 108 -6.97 -14.50 -11.94
N ILE A 109 -7.35 -13.34 -12.49
CA ILE A 109 -8.29 -12.45 -11.81
C ILE A 109 -9.68 -12.56 -12.44
N ASN A 110 -10.60 -13.18 -11.69
CA ASN A 110 -12.03 -13.15 -12.02
C ASN A 110 -12.60 -11.75 -11.78
N SER A 111 -13.64 -11.36 -12.56
CA SER A 111 -14.29 -10.05 -12.46
C SER A 111 -14.75 -9.68 -11.04
N ALA A 112 -15.15 -10.67 -10.22
CA ALA A 112 -15.50 -10.49 -8.82
C ALA A 112 -14.29 -10.11 -7.93
N GLN A 113 -13.05 -10.43 -8.34
CA GLN A 113 -11.83 -10.07 -7.62
C GLN A 113 -11.30 -8.68 -8.02
N GLN A 114 -11.73 -8.14 -9.16
CA GLN A 114 -11.42 -6.76 -9.56
C GLN A 114 -12.01 -5.74 -8.56
N GLU A 115 -13.21 -6.01 -8.04
CA GLU A 115 -13.93 -5.16 -7.08
C GLU A 115 -13.68 -5.54 -5.61
N SER A 116 -12.79 -6.51 -5.33
CA SER A 116 -12.54 -6.95 -3.97
C SER A 116 -11.89 -5.83 -3.14
N HIS A 117 -12.19 -5.79 -1.84
CA HIS A 117 -11.60 -4.88 -0.85
C HIS A 117 -10.06 -4.95 -0.76
N GLN A 118 -9.42 -5.85 -1.49
CA GLN A 118 -7.97 -6.01 -1.57
C GLN A 118 -7.32 -5.22 -2.71
N ASN A 119 -8.11 -4.60 -3.59
CA ASN A 119 -7.64 -3.79 -4.69
C ASN A 119 -8.04 -2.33 -4.48
N ARG A 120 -7.09 -1.42 -4.71
CA ARG A 120 -7.38 0.01 -4.83
C ARG A 120 -7.47 0.39 -6.29
N ILE A 121 -8.55 1.07 -6.65
CA ILE A 121 -8.80 1.52 -8.02
C ILE A 121 -8.49 3.01 -8.09
N TYR A 122 -7.64 3.37 -9.03
CA TYR A 122 -7.30 4.76 -9.34
C TYR A 122 -7.83 5.09 -10.71
N THR A 123 -8.39 6.28 -10.85
CA THR A 123 -8.98 6.76 -12.09
C THR A 123 -8.46 8.14 -12.40
N PHE A 124 -8.10 8.37 -13.67
CA PHE A 124 -7.64 9.66 -14.15
C PHE A 124 -8.27 9.96 -15.50
N ASP A 125 -8.76 11.19 -15.70
CA ASP A 125 -9.36 11.58 -16.97
C ASP A 125 -8.27 11.88 -18.01
N ILE A 126 -8.45 11.36 -19.21
CA ILE A 126 -7.57 11.62 -20.36
C ILE A 126 -8.09 12.88 -21.03
N VAL A 127 -7.29 13.95 -20.98
CA VAL A 127 -7.66 15.27 -21.48
C VAL A 127 -6.78 15.63 -22.67
N ALA A 128 -7.39 15.95 -23.80
CA ALA A 128 -6.68 16.41 -24.98
C ALA A 128 -6.00 17.77 -24.73
N PRO A 129 -5.00 18.17 -25.54
CA PRO A 129 -4.29 19.46 -25.40
C PRO A 129 -5.21 20.70 -25.42
N ARG A 130 -6.41 20.56 -25.99
CA ARG A 130 -7.42 21.62 -26.04
C ARG A 130 -8.32 21.68 -24.79
N GLY A 131 -8.06 20.84 -23.76
CA GLY A 131 -8.82 20.79 -22.51
C GLY A 131 -10.09 19.95 -22.59
N GLU A 132 -10.38 19.27 -23.70
CA GLU A 132 -11.52 18.37 -23.83
C GLU A 132 -11.17 17.00 -23.26
N ARG A 133 -12.06 16.42 -22.44
CA ARG A 133 -11.94 15.03 -21.97
C ARG A 133 -12.25 14.08 -23.13
N ILE A 134 -11.29 13.25 -23.48
CA ILE A 134 -11.41 12.27 -24.58
C ILE A 134 -11.53 10.83 -24.08
N GLY A 135 -11.22 10.59 -22.79
CA GLY A 135 -11.29 9.25 -22.21
C GLY A 135 -10.98 9.25 -20.74
N ARG A 136 -10.71 8.05 -20.21
CA ARG A 136 -10.36 7.78 -18.83
C ARG A 136 -9.41 6.59 -18.73
N SER A 137 -8.38 6.71 -17.92
CA SER A 137 -7.55 5.59 -17.49
C SER A 137 -8.00 5.07 -16.13
N ILE A 138 -8.00 3.77 -15.95
CA ILE A 138 -8.37 3.09 -14.70
C ILE A 138 -7.30 2.05 -14.41
N VAL A 139 -6.68 2.14 -13.22
CA VAL A 139 -5.63 1.22 -12.79
C VAL A 139 -6.00 0.60 -11.45
N GLY A 140 -6.00 -0.72 -11.39
CA GLY A 140 -6.22 -1.49 -10.17
C GLY A 140 -4.91 -1.98 -9.59
N ILE A 141 -4.63 -1.62 -8.33
CA ILE A 141 -3.42 -2.01 -7.59
C ILE A 141 -3.79 -2.89 -6.41
N SER A 142 -3.09 -4.03 -6.27
CA SER A 142 -3.28 -4.95 -5.14
C SER A 142 -2.53 -4.49 -3.91
N ILE A 143 -3.22 -4.51 -2.75
CA ILE A 143 -2.61 -4.31 -1.43
C ILE A 143 -2.13 -5.63 -0.79
N GLN A 144 -2.33 -6.78 -1.44
CA GLN A 144 -1.94 -8.11 -0.93
C GLN A 144 -0.44 -8.26 -0.63
N PRO A 145 0.51 -7.84 -1.52
CA PRO A 145 1.94 -7.99 -1.25
C PRO A 145 2.40 -7.24 0.00
N MET A 146 1.69 -6.18 0.36
CA MET A 146 1.99 -5.37 1.53
C MET A 146 1.51 -6.03 2.82
N ASN A 147 0.33 -6.64 2.80
CA ASN A 147 -0.19 -7.39 3.95
C ASN A 147 0.70 -8.59 4.30
N GLU A 148 1.28 -9.27 3.31
CA GLU A 148 2.24 -10.35 3.53
C GLU A 148 3.58 -9.84 4.10
N LYS A 149 4.11 -8.70 3.64
CA LYS A 149 5.32 -8.10 4.19
C LYS A 149 5.14 -7.65 5.64
N ILE A 150 3.98 -7.07 5.97
CA ILE A 150 3.62 -6.66 7.33
C ILE A 150 3.47 -7.90 8.23
N ALA A 151 2.80 -8.95 7.76
CA ALA A 151 2.64 -10.20 8.50
C ALA A 151 3.97 -10.92 8.74
N LYS A 152 4.89 -10.92 7.77
CA LYS A 152 6.25 -11.48 7.92
C LYS A 152 7.08 -10.69 8.93
N ARG A 153 7.04 -9.36 8.92
CA ARG A 153 7.75 -8.52 9.92
C ARG A 153 7.20 -8.72 11.33
N GLY A 154 5.89 -8.84 11.49
CA GLY A 154 5.27 -9.14 12.78
C GLY A 154 5.67 -10.51 13.35
N ARG A 155 5.85 -11.54 12.51
CA ARG A 155 6.30 -12.87 12.94
C ARG A 155 7.75 -12.90 13.40
N ILE A 156 8.64 -12.13 12.79
CA ILE A 156 10.06 -12.07 13.14
C ILE A 156 10.26 -11.45 14.54
N LEU A 157 9.42 -10.49 14.93
CA LEU A 157 9.45 -9.87 16.25
C LEU A 157 8.99 -10.80 17.39
N ILE A 158 8.17 -11.81 17.10
CA ILE A 158 7.64 -12.75 18.10
C ILE A 158 8.60 -13.93 18.35
N ILE A 159 9.44 -14.28 17.37
CA ILE A 159 10.35 -15.44 17.45
C ILE A 159 11.74 -15.05 18.01
N GLY A 160 12.03 -13.74 18.11
CA GLY A 160 13.31 -13.20 18.62
C GLY A 160 13.32 -12.86 20.11
N SER A 161 12.34 -13.36 20.91
CA SER A 161 12.31 -13.20 22.38
C SER A 161 12.63 -14.50 23.10
#